data_6a5146c1566e226979ce98687fffb96e
#
_entry.id   6a5146c1566e226979ce98687fffb96e
#
_cell.length_a   1.000
_cell.length_b   1.000
_cell.length_c   1.000
_cell.angle_alpha   90.00
_cell.angle_beta   90.00
_cell.angle_gamma   90.00
#
_symmetry.space_group_name_H-M   'P 1'
#
loop_
_entity.id
_entity.type
_entity.pdbx_description
1 polymer ?
#
loop_
_entity_poly.entity_id
_entity_poly.type
_entity_poly.pdbx_seq_one_letter_code
_entity_poly.pdbx_strand_id
1 'polypeptide(L)'
;MLLATVVLFTAQMPVASAGAQDAYRQAITLAAQGRNAEAVAMLAGAAETAPGVWGERMRVAAQLLALREHQGVNLPSADSLNGALIAGYAKSHAVPAPAGGRMAGVLAAIFPGAGHAWLGRWHDAGTVALMLWPMLLLTLWAWRRGMGPLTVFFALLTLWLWSGSIFSAVSLAERGALEAYVQWWQGLWQASGLPGRPW
;
A
#
# COMPACT_ATOMS: atom_id res chain seq x y z
N MET A 1 -62.07 -7.53 23.16
CA MET A 1 -60.88 -6.76 23.47
C MET A 1 -59.73 -7.72 23.73
N LEU A 2 -58.90 -8.00 22.77
CA LEU A 2 -57.71 -8.86 22.89
C LEU A 2 -56.48 -7.93 23.04
N LEU A 3 -55.90 -7.92 24.26
CA LEU A 3 -54.64 -7.25 24.54
C LEU A 3 -53.49 -8.11 23.99
N ALA A 4 -52.87 -7.67 22.92
CA ALA A 4 -51.64 -8.28 22.42
C ALA A 4 -50.45 -7.79 23.27
N THR A 5 -49.92 -8.68 24.10
CA THR A 5 -48.71 -8.44 24.88
C THR A 5 -47.50 -8.56 23.95
N VAL A 6 -46.93 -7.42 23.54
CA VAL A 6 -45.66 -7.36 22.83
C VAL A 6 -44.53 -7.66 23.81
N VAL A 7 -43.98 -8.87 23.76
CA VAL A 7 -42.77 -9.23 24.51
C VAL A 7 -41.57 -8.67 23.74
N LEU A 8 -41.04 -7.55 24.22
CA LEU A 8 -39.76 -7.01 23.76
C LEU A 8 -38.62 -7.94 24.27
N PHE A 9 -38.13 -8.80 23.38
CA PHE A 9 -36.91 -9.58 23.61
C PHE A 9 -35.72 -8.65 23.55
N THR A 10 -35.34 -8.00 24.63
CA THR A 10 -34.04 -7.35 24.76
C THR A 10 -32.98 -8.44 24.88
N ALA A 11 -32.35 -8.80 23.77
CA ALA A 11 -31.22 -9.70 23.77
C ALA A 11 -30.07 -9.01 24.55
N GLN A 12 -29.95 -9.36 25.84
CA GLN A 12 -28.77 -9.00 26.63
C GLN A 12 -27.57 -9.69 26.02
N MET A 13 -26.72 -8.92 25.32
CA MET A 13 -25.41 -9.42 24.90
C MET A 13 -24.63 -9.83 26.16
N PRO A 14 -24.07 -11.05 26.22
CA PRO A 14 -23.27 -11.47 27.36
C PRO A 14 -22.09 -10.51 27.57
N VAL A 15 -21.82 -10.13 28.82
CA VAL A 15 -20.76 -9.15 29.19
C VAL A 15 -19.39 -9.47 28.56
N ALA A 16 -19.10 -10.76 28.40
CA ALA A 16 -17.88 -11.22 27.74
C ALA A 16 -17.78 -10.79 26.25
N SER A 17 -18.91 -10.62 25.55
CA SER A 17 -18.90 -10.14 24.15
C SER A 17 -18.71 -8.63 24.05
N ALA A 18 -19.11 -7.86 25.06
CA ALA A 18 -18.90 -6.41 25.12
C ALA A 18 -17.40 -6.09 25.28
N GLY A 19 -16.69 -6.76 26.18
CA GLY A 19 -15.25 -6.58 26.36
C GLY A 19 -14.44 -6.96 25.10
N ALA A 20 -14.83 -8.03 24.41
CA ALA A 20 -14.20 -8.42 23.15
C ALA A 20 -14.42 -7.36 22.04
N GLN A 21 -15.63 -6.81 21.96
CA GLN A 21 -15.94 -5.75 21.00
C GLN A 21 -15.15 -4.47 21.27
N ASP A 22 -14.95 -4.09 22.52
CA ASP A 22 -14.19 -2.91 22.90
C ASP A 22 -12.70 -3.09 22.61
N ALA A 23 -12.13 -4.26 22.91
CA ALA A 23 -10.74 -4.60 22.52
C ALA A 23 -10.54 -4.55 21.00
N TYR A 24 -11.50 -5.07 20.23
CA TYR A 24 -11.47 -4.99 18.77
C TYR A 24 -11.48 -3.53 18.29
N ARG A 25 -12.40 -2.70 18.79
CA ARG A 25 -12.50 -1.27 18.41
C ARG A 25 -11.21 -0.51 18.74
N GLN A 26 -10.65 -0.76 19.93
CA GLN A 26 -9.38 -0.13 20.32
C GLN A 26 -8.25 -0.52 19.38
N ALA A 27 -8.12 -1.79 19.00
CA ALA A 27 -7.11 -2.24 18.06
C ALA A 27 -7.28 -1.61 16.66
N ILE A 28 -8.52 -1.51 16.15
CA ILE A 28 -8.77 -0.82 14.87
C ILE A 28 -8.42 0.67 14.95
N THR A 29 -8.66 1.32 16.09
CA THR A 29 -8.26 2.72 16.30
C THR A 29 -6.74 2.87 16.29
N LEU A 30 -5.98 1.95 16.91
CA LEU A 30 -4.52 1.92 16.86
C LEU A 30 -4.02 1.76 15.42
N ALA A 31 -4.62 0.85 14.66
CA ALA A 31 -4.27 0.65 13.25
C ALA A 31 -4.53 1.90 12.39
N ALA A 32 -5.65 2.61 12.63
CA ALA A 32 -5.95 3.87 11.95
C ALA A 32 -4.96 5.00 12.31
N GLN A 33 -4.31 4.93 13.48
CA GLN A 33 -3.22 5.83 13.88
C GLN A 33 -1.85 5.43 13.32
N GLY A 34 -1.78 4.37 12.50
CA GLY A 34 -0.53 3.84 11.96
C GLY A 34 0.25 2.91 12.91
N ARG A 35 -0.31 2.59 14.09
CA ARG A 35 0.30 1.71 15.10
C ARG A 35 -0.07 0.24 14.84
N ASN A 36 0.20 -0.24 13.63
CA ASN A 36 -0.26 -1.55 13.17
C ASN A 36 0.30 -2.72 14.01
N ALA A 37 1.59 -2.67 14.36
CA ALA A 37 2.23 -3.74 15.14
C ALA A 37 1.54 -3.93 16.51
N GLU A 38 1.19 -2.83 17.17
CA GLU A 38 0.47 -2.87 18.45
C GLU A 38 -0.97 -3.36 18.27
N ALA A 39 -1.64 -2.94 17.20
CA ALA A 39 -2.97 -3.41 16.86
C ALA A 39 -2.98 -4.92 16.60
N VAL A 40 -2.01 -5.45 15.85
CA VAL A 40 -1.85 -6.88 15.59
C VAL A 40 -1.62 -7.66 16.88
N ALA A 41 -0.69 -7.19 17.74
CA ALA A 41 -0.41 -7.84 19.02
C ALA A 41 -1.65 -7.87 19.94
N MET A 42 -2.39 -6.75 20.01
CA MET A 42 -3.63 -6.65 20.80
C MET A 42 -4.71 -7.61 20.28
N LEU A 43 -4.91 -7.66 18.96
CA LEU A 43 -5.90 -8.55 18.34
C LEU A 43 -5.53 -10.02 18.54
N ALA A 44 -4.27 -10.38 18.38
CA ALA A 44 -3.80 -11.75 18.57
C ALA A 44 -4.00 -12.21 20.02
N GLY A 45 -3.60 -11.40 21.01
CA GLY A 45 -3.79 -11.73 22.42
C GLY A 45 -5.26 -11.80 22.82
N ALA A 46 -6.09 -10.85 22.36
CA ALA A 46 -7.52 -10.85 22.66
C ALA A 46 -8.27 -12.01 21.97
N ALA A 47 -7.82 -12.45 20.80
CA ALA A 47 -8.45 -13.54 20.05
C ALA A 47 -8.40 -14.89 20.78
N GLU A 48 -7.41 -15.11 21.65
CA GLU A 48 -7.26 -16.36 22.42
C GLU A 48 -8.35 -16.50 23.50
N THR A 49 -8.78 -15.39 24.06
CA THR A 49 -9.76 -15.35 25.18
C THR A 49 -11.16 -14.95 24.74
N ALA A 50 -11.29 -14.38 23.54
CA ALA A 50 -12.58 -13.89 23.06
C ALA A 50 -13.51 -15.04 22.64
N PRO A 51 -14.79 -15.02 23.06
CA PRO A 51 -15.75 -16.09 22.77
C PRO A 51 -16.24 -16.04 21.31
N GLY A 52 -16.32 -17.21 20.67
CA GLY A 52 -17.05 -17.44 19.42
C GLY A 52 -16.61 -16.55 18.25
N VAL A 53 -17.56 -15.85 17.65
CA VAL A 53 -17.34 -15.05 16.43
C VAL A 53 -16.34 -13.91 16.62
N TRP A 54 -16.19 -13.35 17.81
CA TRP A 54 -15.25 -12.27 18.05
C TRP A 54 -13.78 -12.74 18.03
N GLY A 55 -13.48 -13.90 18.60
CA GLY A 55 -12.13 -14.46 18.55
C GLY A 55 -11.67 -14.73 17.12
N GLU A 56 -12.58 -15.18 16.27
CA GLU A 56 -12.30 -15.39 14.85
C GLU A 56 -12.09 -14.07 14.09
N ARG A 57 -12.99 -13.10 14.27
CA ARG A 57 -12.86 -11.77 13.67
C ARG A 57 -11.53 -11.10 14.02
N MET A 58 -11.10 -11.22 15.28
CA MET A 58 -9.83 -10.69 15.75
C MET A 58 -8.64 -11.38 15.07
N ARG A 59 -8.66 -12.72 14.93
CA ARG A 59 -7.61 -13.45 14.22
C ARG A 59 -7.52 -13.03 12.76
N VAL A 60 -8.64 -12.96 12.07
CA VAL A 60 -8.69 -12.52 10.66
C VAL A 60 -8.24 -11.07 10.53
N ALA A 61 -8.67 -10.17 11.41
CA ALA A 61 -8.26 -8.77 11.41
C ALA A 61 -6.73 -8.62 11.65
N ALA A 62 -6.16 -9.38 12.61
CA ALA A 62 -4.73 -9.39 12.87
C ALA A 62 -3.93 -9.85 11.64
N GLN A 63 -4.39 -10.92 10.96
CA GLN A 63 -3.74 -11.41 9.74
C GLN A 63 -3.83 -10.39 8.60
N LEU A 64 -4.97 -9.72 8.40
CA LEU A 64 -5.10 -8.68 7.38
C LEU A 64 -4.24 -7.45 7.68
N LEU A 65 -4.10 -7.04 8.95
CA LEU A 65 -3.21 -5.95 9.32
C LEU A 65 -1.73 -6.34 9.15
N ALA A 66 -1.36 -7.56 9.48
CA ALA A 66 -0.01 -8.08 9.21
C ALA A 66 0.27 -8.16 7.69
N LEU A 67 -0.71 -8.55 6.88
CA LEU A 67 -0.59 -8.55 5.42
C LEU A 67 -0.36 -7.14 4.84
N ARG A 68 -0.90 -6.10 5.47
CA ARG A 68 -0.68 -4.71 5.05
C ARG A 68 0.79 -4.30 5.12
N GLU A 69 1.50 -4.73 6.15
CA GLU A 69 2.92 -4.37 6.36
C GLU A 69 3.90 -5.32 5.65
N HIS A 70 3.57 -6.59 5.62
CA HIS A 70 4.45 -7.63 5.09
C HIS A 70 3.80 -8.27 3.85
N GLN A 71 4.13 -7.74 2.69
CA GLN A 71 3.75 -8.34 1.41
C GLN A 71 4.33 -9.76 1.32
N GLY A 72 3.52 -10.79 1.53
CA GLY A 72 3.96 -12.18 1.52
C GLY A 72 3.40 -13.04 2.65
N VAL A 73 2.61 -12.47 3.54
CA VAL A 73 1.84 -13.23 4.53
C VAL A 73 0.70 -13.97 3.81
N ASN A 74 0.47 -15.22 4.18
CA ASN A 74 -0.63 -16.01 3.64
C ASN A 74 -1.98 -15.37 4.00
N LEU A 75 -2.92 -15.39 3.04
CA LEU A 75 -4.29 -14.98 3.29
C LEU A 75 -4.93 -15.86 4.39
N PRO A 76 -5.87 -15.31 5.16
CA PRO A 76 -6.66 -16.08 6.12
C PRO A 76 -7.29 -17.31 5.48
N SER A 77 -7.35 -18.43 6.24
CA SER A 77 -7.96 -19.65 5.74
C SER A 77 -9.45 -19.44 5.43
N ALA A 78 -9.96 -20.14 4.42
CA ALA A 78 -11.35 -20.03 3.98
C ALA A 78 -12.34 -20.79 4.89
N ASP A 79 -11.89 -21.35 6.03
CA ASP A 79 -12.70 -22.16 6.92
C ASP A 79 -13.77 -21.35 7.67
N SER A 80 -13.61 -20.04 7.67
CA SER A 80 -14.54 -19.10 8.30
C SER A 80 -15.31 -18.26 7.28
N LEU A 81 -16.42 -17.67 7.72
CA LEU A 81 -17.20 -16.76 6.87
C LEU A 81 -16.34 -15.60 6.36
N ASN A 82 -15.59 -14.94 7.25
CA ASN A 82 -14.71 -13.83 6.88
C ASN A 82 -13.59 -14.31 5.95
N GLY A 83 -12.99 -15.47 6.22
CA GLY A 83 -11.96 -16.07 5.37
C GLY A 83 -12.48 -16.46 3.98
N ALA A 84 -13.68 -17.02 3.90
CA ALA A 84 -14.32 -17.36 2.62
C ALA A 84 -14.59 -16.11 1.76
N LEU A 85 -15.03 -15.00 2.37
CA LEU A 85 -15.22 -13.71 1.69
C LEU A 85 -13.90 -13.15 1.16
N ILE A 86 -12.83 -13.21 1.97
CA ILE A 86 -11.48 -12.81 1.59
C ILE A 86 -10.96 -13.64 0.40
N ALA A 87 -11.12 -14.96 0.47
CA ALA A 87 -10.72 -15.86 -0.60
C ALA A 87 -11.51 -15.60 -1.90
N GLY A 88 -12.80 -15.28 -1.80
CA GLY A 88 -13.64 -14.88 -2.93
C GLY A 88 -13.15 -13.60 -3.59
N TYR A 89 -12.82 -12.57 -2.80
CA TYR A 89 -12.26 -11.31 -3.29
C TYR A 89 -10.90 -11.54 -3.97
N ALA A 90 -10.00 -12.27 -3.34
CA ALA A 90 -8.66 -12.54 -3.87
C ALA A 90 -8.67 -13.33 -5.20
N LYS A 91 -9.67 -14.18 -5.42
CA LYS A 91 -9.87 -14.88 -6.70
C LYS A 91 -10.26 -13.94 -7.84
N SER A 92 -11.06 -12.92 -7.55
CA SER A 92 -11.55 -11.97 -8.56
C SER A 92 -10.63 -10.74 -8.73
N HIS A 93 -9.77 -10.45 -7.75
CA HIS A 93 -8.87 -9.30 -7.73
C HIS A 93 -7.45 -9.78 -7.45
N ALA A 94 -6.66 -9.93 -8.51
CA ALA A 94 -5.26 -10.33 -8.37
C ALA A 94 -4.47 -9.31 -7.53
N VAL A 95 -3.55 -9.84 -6.73
CA VAL A 95 -2.59 -8.99 -6.00
C VAL A 95 -1.82 -8.14 -7.00
N PRO A 96 -1.74 -6.80 -6.81
CA PRO A 96 -0.97 -5.94 -7.69
C PRO A 96 0.48 -6.39 -7.80
N ALA A 97 1.03 -6.31 -9.02
CA ALA A 97 2.41 -6.69 -9.27
C ALA A 97 3.37 -5.80 -8.46
N PRO A 98 4.50 -6.36 -8.00
CA PRO A 98 5.53 -5.57 -7.34
C PRO A 98 6.07 -4.48 -8.27
N ALA A 99 6.56 -3.39 -7.67
CA ALA A 99 7.09 -2.25 -8.40
C ALA A 99 8.16 -2.65 -9.44
N GLY A 100 7.97 -2.25 -10.69
CA GLY A 100 8.99 -2.33 -11.74
C GLY A 100 10.11 -1.29 -11.58
N GLY A 101 10.44 -0.86 -10.35
CA GLY A 101 11.39 0.22 -10.05
C GLY A 101 12.77 -0.02 -10.62
N ARG A 102 13.28 -1.26 -10.58
CA ARG A 102 14.58 -1.60 -11.20
C ARG A 102 14.57 -1.35 -12.71
N MET A 103 13.53 -1.77 -13.41
CA MET A 103 13.44 -1.57 -14.86
C MET A 103 13.29 -0.08 -15.20
N ALA A 104 12.43 0.64 -14.48
CA ALA A 104 12.28 2.09 -14.65
C ALA A 104 13.60 2.82 -14.41
N GLY A 105 14.37 2.45 -13.38
CA GLY A 105 15.70 3.00 -13.09
C GLY A 105 16.73 2.70 -14.18
N VAL A 106 16.80 1.46 -14.66
CA VAL A 106 17.71 1.07 -15.75
C VAL A 106 17.38 1.81 -17.03
N LEU A 107 16.13 1.91 -17.42
CA LEU A 107 15.72 2.66 -18.61
C LEU A 107 16.02 4.15 -18.48
N ALA A 108 15.80 4.75 -17.30
CA ALA A 108 16.16 6.15 -17.04
C ALA A 108 17.67 6.39 -17.07
N ALA A 109 18.47 5.40 -16.64
CA ALA A 109 19.93 5.47 -16.69
C ALA A 109 20.49 5.38 -18.11
N ILE A 110 19.85 4.63 -19.00
CA ILE A 110 20.29 4.48 -20.41
C ILE A 110 19.84 5.69 -21.24
N PHE A 111 18.58 6.11 -21.06
CA PHE A 111 17.99 7.18 -21.85
C PHE A 111 17.15 8.13 -20.98
N PRO A 112 17.49 9.43 -20.96
CA PRO A 112 16.76 10.41 -20.15
C PRO A 112 15.27 10.45 -20.49
N GLY A 113 14.40 10.22 -19.49
CA GLY A 113 12.96 10.18 -19.64
C GLY A 113 12.37 8.81 -19.93
N ALA A 114 13.15 7.81 -20.38
CA ALA A 114 12.63 6.49 -20.74
C ALA A 114 12.01 5.75 -19.56
N GLY A 115 12.55 5.90 -18.34
CA GLY A 115 11.98 5.33 -17.13
C GLY A 115 10.57 5.85 -16.82
N HIS A 116 10.35 7.14 -17.01
CA HIS A 116 9.03 7.76 -16.83
C HIS A 116 8.05 7.32 -17.94
N ALA A 117 8.53 7.26 -19.19
CA ALA A 117 7.72 6.76 -20.32
C ALA A 117 7.29 5.30 -20.12
N TRP A 118 8.18 4.45 -19.60
CA TRP A 118 7.88 3.06 -19.22
C TRP A 118 6.71 2.95 -18.21
N LEU A 119 6.64 3.90 -17.27
CA LEU A 119 5.55 3.98 -16.30
C LEU A 119 4.27 4.61 -16.85
N GLY A 120 4.21 4.90 -18.17
CA GLY A 120 3.07 5.57 -18.82
C GLY A 120 2.98 7.07 -18.53
N ARG A 121 3.99 7.67 -17.87
CA ARG A 121 4.01 9.08 -17.49
C ARG A 121 4.70 9.93 -18.56
N TRP A 122 4.05 10.04 -19.72
CA TRP A 122 4.61 10.72 -20.89
C TRP A 122 4.91 12.19 -20.69
N HIS A 123 4.09 12.87 -19.86
CA HIS A 123 4.33 14.28 -19.53
C HIS A 123 5.64 14.46 -18.76
N ASP A 124 5.86 13.62 -17.74
CA ASP A 124 7.09 13.67 -16.93
C ASP A 124 8.30 13.24 -17.77
N ALA A 125 8.13 12.25 -18.62
CA ALA A 125 9.18 11.83 -19.57
C ALA A 125 9.60 12.97 -20.50
N GLY A 126 8.64 13.72 -21.03
CA GLY A 126 8.89 14.90 -21.86
C GLY A 126 9.60 16.02 -21.10
N THR A 127 9.20 16.29 -19.87
CA THR A 127 9.83 17.30 -19.01
C THR A 127 11.30 16.95 -18.72
N VAL A 128 11.57 15.69 -18.34
CA VAL A 128 12.93 15.19 -18.09
C VAL A 128 13.78 15.29 -19.36
N ALA A 129 13.24 14.86 -20.50
CA ALA A 129 13.94 14.95 -21.78
C ALA A 129 14.27 16.41 -22.15
N LEU A 130 13.30 17.31 -22.01
CA LEU A 130 13.47 18.74 -22.31
C LEU A 130 14.52 19.42 -21.43
N MET A 131 14.70 18.96 -20.19
CA MET A 131 15.75 19.49 -19.30
C MET A 131 17.13 18.88 -19.59
N LEU A 132 17.20 17.57 -19.79
CA LEU A 132 18.48 16.86 -19.90
C LEU A 132 19.14 16.97 -21.28
N TRP A 133 18.36 16.92 -22.38
CA TRP A 133 18.94 17.00 -23.72
C TRP A 133 19.69 18.31 -24.00
N PRO A 134 19.15 19.51 -23.65
CA PRO A 134 19.90 20.75 -23.80
C PRO A 134 21.20 20.76 -22.97
N MET A 135 21.18 20.21 -21.76
CA MET A 135 22.37 20.16 -20.91
C MET A 135 23.43 19.24 -21.47
N LEU A 136 23.05 18.09 -22.04
CA LEU A 136 23.96 17.20 -22.76
C LEU A 136 24.57 17.88 -23.99
N LEU A 137 23.74 18.56 -24.77
CA LEU A 137 24.20 19.28 -25.95
C LEU A 137 25.14 20.44 -25.60
N LEU A 138 24.86 21.18 -24.53
CA LEU A 138 25.75 22.25 -24.03
C LEU A 138 27.07 21.69 -23.52
N THR A 139 27.05 20.56 -22.82
CA THR A 139 28.26 19.86 -22.37
C THR A 139 29.13 19.48 -23.57
N LEU A 140 28.52 18.84 -24.58
CA LEU A 140 29.24 18.41 -25.81
C LEU A 140 29.76 19.60 -26.60
N TRP A 141 28.98 20.67 -26.73
CA TRP A 141 29.38 21.90 -27.40
C TRP A 141 30.57 22.59 -26.71
N ALA A 142 30.51 22.74 -25.37
CA ALA A 142 31.60 23.32 -24.59
C ALA A 142 32.89 22.49 -24.69
N TRP A 143 32.75 21.16 -24.67
CA TRP A 143 33.87 20.24 -24.84
C TRP A 143 34.52 20.39 -26.23
N ARG A 144 33.73 20.41 -27.31
CA ARG A 144 34.23 20.59 -28.66
C ARG A 144 34.90 21.94 -28.89
N ARG A 145 34.52 22.95 -28.12
CA ARG A 145 35.13 24.29 -28.14
C ARG A 145 36.39 24.42 -27.27
N GLY A 146 36.78 23.37 -26.56
CA GLY A 146 37.94 23.40 -25.67
C GLY A 146 37.75 24.26 -24.41
N MET A 147 36.49 24.58 -24.05
CA MET A 147 36.15 25.40 -22.86
C MET A 147 36.13 24.55 -21.59
N GLY A 148 37.33 24.12 -21.12
CA GLY A 148 37.45 23.16 -20.00
C GLY A 148 36.57 23.44 -18.76
N PRO A 149 36.67 24.63 -18.12
CA PRO A 149 35.86 24.94 -16.94
C PRO A 149 34.35 24.85 -17.18
N LEU A 150 33.89 25.34 -18.35
CA LEU A 150 32.49 25.35 -18.73
C LEU A 150 31.97 23.93 -19.02
N THR A 151 32.82 23.09 -19.63
CA THR A 151 32.53 21.67 -19.87
C THR A 151 32.33 20.95 -18.55
N VAL A 152 33.22 21.14 -17.56
CA VAL A 152 33.11 20.52 -16.24
C VAL A 152 31.80 20.98 -15.53
N PHE A 153 31.50 22.27 -15.61
CA PHE A 153 30.27 22.81 -14.99
C PHE A 153 29.03 22.15 -15.60
N PHE A 154 28.89 22.14 -16.94
CA PHE A 154 27.71 21.50 -17.55
C PHE A 154 27.69 20.00 -17.38
N ALA A 155 28.82 19.31 -17.35
CA ALA A 155 28.89 17.87 -17.10
C ALA A 155 28.39 17.51 -15.69
N LEU A 156 28.84 18.25 -14.67
CA LEU A 156 28.38 18.05 -13.30
C LEU A 156 26.90 18.33 -13.15
N LEU A 157 26.38 19.40 -13.74
CA LEU A 157 24.96 19.74 -13.72
C LEU A 157 24.14 18.67 -14.45
N THR A 158 24.59 18.21 -15.60
CA THR A 158 23.93 17.11 -16.34
C THR A 158 23.90 15.83 -15.53
N LEU A 159 25.03 15.46 -14.91
CA LEU A 159 25.12 14.26 -14.07
C LEU A 159 24.17 14.34 -12.86
N TRP A 160 24.08 15.51 -12.23
CA TRP A 160 23.19 15.74 -11.10
C TRP A 160 21.71 15.62 -11.51
N LEU A 161 21.31 16.27 -12.59
CA LEU A 161 19.95 16.17 -13.13
C LEU A 161 19.61 14.74 -13.58
N TRP A 162 20.57 14.06 -14.19
CA TRP A 162 20.38 12.68 -14.66
C TRP A 162 20.19 11.72 -13.49
N SER A 163 21.03 11.80 -12.46
CA SER A 163 20.86 10.98 -11.25
C SER A 163 19.53 11.26 -10.57
N GLY A 164 19.08 12.52 -10.51
CA GLY A 164 17.77 12.90 -10.03
C GLY A 164 16.61 12.27 -10.83
N SER A 165 16.74 12.19 -12.15
CA SER A 165 15.73 11.57 -13.01
C SER A 165 15.63 10.05 -12.80
N ILE A 166 16.76 9.37 -12.59
CA ILE A 166 16.80 7.93 -12.27
C ILE A 166 16.09 7.68 -10.94
N PHE A 167 16.47 8.43 -9.90
CA PHE A 167 15.85 8.33 -8.58
C PHE A 167 14.33 8.61 -8.62
N SER A 168 13.93 9.64 -9.38
CA SER A 168 12.52 9.98 -9.57
C SER A 168 11.74 8.83 -10.22
N ALA A 169 12.27 8.21 -11.29
CA ALA A 169 11.61 7.10 -11.97
C ALA A 169 11.44 5.87 -11.06
N VAL A 170 12.46 5.53 -10.27
CA VAL A 170 12.39 4.44 -9.29
C VAL A 170 11.35 4.74 -8.21
N SER A 171 11.43 5.92 -7.59
CA SER A 171 10.50 6.32 -6.52
C SER A 171 9.04 6.39 -6.99
N LEU A 172 8.80 6.78 -8.23
CA LEU A 172 7.46 6.79 -8.82
C LEU A 172 6.91 5.39 -9.03
N ALA A 173 7.75 4.46 -9.52
CA ALA A 173 7.37 3.07 -9.67
C ALA A 173 7.00 2.43 -8.33
N GLU A 174 7.82 2.65 -7.31
CA GLU A 174 7.60 2.10 -5.97
C GLU A 174 6.34 2.67 -5.33
N ARG A 175 6.12 3.99 -5.40
CA ARG A 175 4.90 4.63 -4.87
C ARG A 175 3.64 4.14 -5.59
N GLY A 176 3.66 4.05 -6.91
CA GLY A 176 2.51 3.58 -7.69
C GLY A 176 2.13 2.14 -7.34
N ALA A 177 3.12 1.27 -7.14
CA ALA A 177 2.87 -0.11 -6.71
C ALA A 177 2.35 -0.17 -5.28
N LEU A 178 2.87 0.66 -4.38
CA LEU A 178 2.38 0.76 -3.01
C LEU A 178 0.93 1.25 -2.96
N GLU A 179 0.59 2.28 -3.71
CA GLU A 179 -0.78 2.80 -3.81
C GLU A 179 -1.76 1.73 -4.33
N ALA A 180 -1.39 1.01 -5.39
CA ALA A 180 -2.19 -0.08 -5.94
C ALA A 180 -2.39 -1.20 -4.90
N TYR A 181 -1.33 -1.57 -4.16
CA TYR A 181 -1.40 -2.56 -3.10
C TYR A 181 -2.31 -2.12 -1.94
N VAL A 182 -2.19 -0.87 -1.50
CA VAL A 182 -3.04 -0.31 -0.43
C VAL A 182 -4.51 -0.31 -0.85
N GLN A 183 -4.82 0.09 -2.09
CA GLN A 183 -6.18 0.05 -2.62
C GLN A 183 -6.74 -1.38 -2.68
N TRP A 184 -5.95 -2.32 -3.17
CA TRP A 184 -6.31 -3.75 -3.19
C TRP A 184 -6.57 -4.27 -1.77
N TRP A 185 -5.68 -3.97 -0.83
CA TRP A 185 -5.82 -4.35 0.58
C TRP A 185 -7.07 -3.73 1.24
N GLN A 186 -7.36 -2.46 0.95
CA GLN A 186 -8.59 -1.82 1.44
C GLN A 186 -9.85 -2.50 0.89
N GLY A 187 -9.84 -2.87 -0.38
CA GLY A 187 -10.91 -3.66 -1.00
C GLY A 187 -11.07 -5.03 -0.33
N LEU A 188 -9.95 -5.70 -0.02
CA LEU A 188 -9.93 -6.98 0.70
C LEU A 188 -10.53 -6.85 2.10
N TRP A 189 -10.16 -5.79 2.83
CA TRP A 189 -10.73 -5.49 4.14
C TRP A 189 -12.25 -5.26 4.06
N GLN A 190 -12.71 -4.44 3.13
CA GLN A 190 -14.14 -4.18 2.94
C GLN A 190 -14.91 -5.46 2.58
N ALA A 191 -14.36 -6.29 1.70
CA ALA A 191 -14.95 -7.57 1.31
C ALA A 191 -15.01 -8.57 2.46
N SER A 192 -14.09 -8.51 3.42
CA SER A 192 -14.03 -9.43 4.55
C SER A 192 -15.25 -9.36 5.49
N GLY A 193 -16.04 -8.30 5.43
CA GLY A 193 -17.17 -8.05 6.35
C GLY A 193 -16.74 -7.70 7.77
N LEU A 194 -15.46 -7.39 8.00
CA LEU A 194 -14.98 -6.95 9.31
C LEU A 194 -15.44 -5.51 9.61
N PRO A 195 -15.90 -5.21 10.84
CA PRO A 195 -16.33 -3.87 11.20
C PRO A 195 -15.14 -2.92 11.37
N GLY A 196 -15.36 -1.62 11.06
CA GLY A 196 -14.38 -0.56 11.23
C GLY A 196 -13.46 -0.37 10.02
N ARG A 197 -12.69 0.73 10.06
CA ARG A 197 -11.73 1.11 9.01
C ARG A 197 -10.38 1.40 9.66
N PRO A 198 -9.34 0.58 9.41
CA PRO A 198 -8.01 0.76 10.00
C PRO A 198 -7.12 1.74 9.18
N TRP A 199 -7.72 2.74 8.52
CA TRP A 199 -7.01 3.80 7.76
C TRP A 199 -7.68 5.15 7.94
#